data_06deb1505d9fbc8085dc49c4bea54fea
#
_entry.id   06deb1505d9fbc8085dc49c4bea54fea
#
_cell.length_a   1.000
_cell.length_b   1.000
_cell.length_c   1.000
_cell.angle_alpha   90.00
_cell.angle_beta   90.00
_cell.angle_gamma   90.00
#
_symmetry.space_group_name_H-M   'P 1'
#
loop_
_entity.id
_entity.type
_entity.pdbx_description
1 polymer ?
#
loop_
_entity_poly.entity_id
_entity_poly.type
_entity_poly.pdbx_seq_one_letter_code
_entity_poly.pdbx_strand_id
1 'polypeptide(L)'
;MGLNPTSLDGWITPHPKTGILDHKKQLLVKKYNTVVALTKNSLAGQKAFAEFTGLDNVSAYPDSIANVASQIAEDVCIIDTSDSNRFVAGCVCSPSYWDLNKKIGQPLWNVHEAVDGLNSFLGENIDRFITGLTYGRPFQRENWFIHGDTKRMHLSPEEDLNNEPTSWFIRTERETLCRIHEDFIVFTINPRFVPLNLILDYPEALNSLKTVLKGFTEEEITYFGGRKKFAQLTNFLENNSTNS
;
A
#
# COMPACT_ATOMS: atom_id res chain seq x y z
N MET A 1 -7.11 8.71 -9.31
CA MET A 1 -5.91 8.27 -10.06
C MET A 1 -6.15 6.85 -10.55
N GLY A 2 -6.12 6.63 -11.88
CA GLY A 2 -6.45 5.34 -12.47
C GLY A 2 -5.27 4.38 -12.49
N LEU A 3 -5.57 3.07 -12.61
CA LEU A 3 -4.60 2.03 -12.88
C LEU A 3 -4.09 2.15 -14.33
N ASN A 4 -2.78 2.13 -14.51
CA ASN A 4 -2.13 2.17 -15.83
C ASN A 4 -1.37 0.86 -16.07
N PRO A 5 -1.32 0.34 -17.31
CA PRO A 5 -0.49 -0.81 -17.64
C PRO A 5 0.98 -0.56 -17.30
N THR A 6 1.67 -1.57 -16.83
CA THR A 6 3.13 -1.55 -16.60
C THR A 6 3.78 -2.85 -17.09
N SER A 7 5.12 -2.90 -17.11
CA SER A 7 5.85 -4.08 -17.55
C SER A 7 6.11 -5.05 -16.37
N LEU A 8 6.24 -6.34 -16.67
CA LEU A 8 6.71 -7.32 -15.69
C LEU A 8 8.15 -7.02 -15.23
N ASP A 9 8.98 -6.47 -16.12
CA ASP A 9 10.32 -6.01 -15.77
C ASP A 9 10.24 -4.83 -14.82
N GLY A 10 10.25 -4.95 -13.58
CA GLY A 10 10.07 -3.89 -12.58
C GLY A 10 8.71 -3.93 -11.90
N TRP A 11 7.90 -4.97 -12.13
CA TRP A 11 6.68 -5.20 -11.35
C TRP A 11 6.97 -5.33 -9.87
N ILE A 12 7.98 -6.13 -9.51
CA ILE A 12 8.51 -6.23 -8.15
C ILE A 12 9.99 -5.82 -8.13
N THR A 13 10.50 -5.48 -6.95
CA THR A 13 11.89 -5.06 -6.74
C THR A 13 12.63 -6.11 -5.90
N PRO A 14 13.19 -7.17 -6.51
CA PRO A 14 13.94 -8.17 -5.79
C PRO A 14 15.28 -7.60 -5.29
N HIS A 15 15.69 -8.04 -4.10
CA HIS A 15 16.96 -7.67 -3.46
C HIS A 15 17.28 -6.16 -3.49
N PRO A 16 16.35 -5.27 -3.07
CA PRO A 16 16.57 -3.83 -3.13
C PRO A 16 17.77 -3.41 -2.28
N LYS A 17 18.55 -2.44 -2.78
CA LYS A 17 19.69 -1.83 -2.08
C LYS A 17 19.24 -0.82 -1.03
N THR A 18 18.30 -1.18 -0.19
CA THR A 18 17.70 -0.31 0.84
C THR A 18 17.53 -1.10 2.13
N GLY A 19 17.44 -0.43 3.26
CA GLY A 19 17.17 -1.07 4.56
C GLY A 19 15.76 -1.70 4.68
N ILE A 20 14.98 -1.75 3.60
CA ILE A 20 13.62 -2.31 3.62
C ILE A 20 13.61 -3.79 3.96
N LEU A 21 14.57 -4.57 3.44
CA LEU A 21 14.63 -6.00 3.75
C LEU A 21 14.98 -6.26 5.22
N ASP A 22 15.81 -5.43 5.82
CA ASP A 22 16.14 -5.52 7.24
C ASP A 22 14.91 -5.21 8.11
N HIS A 23 14.14 -4.19 7.74
CA HIS A 23 12.85 -3.87 8.37
C HIS A 23 11.89 -5.06 8.30
N LYS A 24 11.71 -5.65 7.10
CA LYS A 24 10.85 -6.82 6.90
C LYS A 24 11.30 -8.02 7.73
N LYS A 25 12.59 -8.36 7.68
CA LYS A 25 13.17 -9.48 8.45
C LYS A 25 12.97 -9.29 9.96
N GLN A 26 13.17 -8.07 10.47
CA GLN A 26 12.91 -7.77 11.88
C GLN A 26 11.46 -8.02 12.27
N LEU A 27 10.50 -7.60 11.45
CA LEU A 27 9.08 -7.82 11.70
C LEU A 27 8.68 -9.29 11.56
N LEU A 28 9.17 -9.97 10.54
CA LEU A 28 8.93 -11.40 10.32
C LEU A 28 9.47 -12.26 11.47
N VAL A 29 10.55 -11.84 12.12
CA VAL A 29 11.08 -12.53 13.32
C VAL A 29 10.32 -12.15 14.59
N LYS A 30 10.03 -10.85 14.79
CA LYS A 30 9.52 -10.35 16.08
C LYS A 30 8.00 -10.26 16.15
N LYS A 31 7.31 -10.11 15.02
CA LYS A 31 5.87 -9.80 14.92
C LYS A 31 5.20 -10.60 13.79
N TYR A 32 5.59 -11.84 13.58
CA TYR A 32 5.13 -12.66 12.46
C TYR A 32 3.61 -12.60 12.28
N ASN A 33 2.84 -12.95 13.29
CA ASN A 33 1.37 -12.97 13.24
C ASN A 33 0.71 -11.57 13.11
N THR A 34 1.48 -10.50 13.21
CA THR A 34 0.99 -9.14 12.93
C THR A 34 1.14 -8.78 11.45
N VAL A 35 2.20 -9.29 10.82
CA VAL A 35 2.56 -8.92 9.43
C VAL A 35 2.30 -10.02 8.42
N VAL A 36 1.99 -11.24 8.86
CA VAL A 36 1.59 -12.36 7.99
C VAL A 36 0.23 -12.86 8.45
N ALA A 37 -0.72 -12.93 7.54
CA ALA A 37 -2.05 -13.49 7.80
C ALA A 37 -2.53 -14.32 6.60
N LEU A 38 -3.17 -15.44 6.90
CA LEU A 38 -3.52 -16.47 5.93
C LEU A 38 -4.92 -17.02 6.21
N THR A 39 -5.65 -17.33 5.15
CA THR A 39 -6.83 -18.21 5.25
C THR A 39 -6.42 -19.68 5.07
N LYS A 40 -7.31 -20.60 5.42
CA LYS A 40 -7.08 -22.04 5.23
C LYS A 40 -6.87 -22.42 3.76
N ASN A 41 -7.40 -21.64 2.81
CA ASN A 41 -7.36 -21.90 1.37
C ASN A 41 -6.21 -21.18 0.65
N SER A 42 -5.31 -20.52 1.39
CA SER A 42 -4.27 -19.67 0.80
C SER A 42 -3.11 -20.40 0.13
N LEU A 43 -2.93 -21.71 0.42
CA LEU A 43 -1.72 -22.46 0.02
C LEU A 43 -1.47 -22.47 -1.49
N ALA A 44 -2.51 -22.67 -2.29
CA ALA A 44 -2.40 -22.68 -3.75
C ALA A 44 -1.96 -21.33 -4.30
N GLY A 45 -2.52 -20.22 -3.79
CA GLY A 45 -2.13 -18.87 -4.19
C GLY A 45 -0.69 -18.51 -3.79
N GLN A 46 -0.26 -18.93 -2.60
CA GLN A 46 1.11 -18.73 -2.15
C GLN A 46 2.13 -19.47 -3.04
N LYS A 47 1.81 -20.72 -3.41
CA LYS A 47 2.62 -21.54 -4.32
C LYS A 47 2.68 -20.89 -5.70
N ALA A 48 1.55 -20.51 -6.27
CA ALA A 48 1.49 -19.82 -7.56
C ALA A 48 2.33 -18.52 -7.56
N PHE A 49 2.32 -17.76 -6.47
CA PHE A 49 3.13 -16.55 -6.35
C PHE A 49 4.63 -16.84 -6.30
N ALA A 50 5.06 -17.84 -5.54
CA ALA A 50 6.46 -18.24 -5.46
C ALA A 50 6.97 -18.75 -6.82
N GLU A 51 6.21 -19.59 -7.50
CA GLU A 51 6.53 -20.11 -8.84
C GLU A 51 6.58 -18.97 -9.88
N PHE A 52 5.60 -18.06 -9.87
CA PHE A 52 5.53 -16.97 -10.83
C PHE A 52 6.70 -15.98 -10.69
N THR A 53 7.17 -15.74 -9.47
CA THR A 53 8.31 -14.84 -9.21
C THR A 53 9.67 -15.51 -9.35
N GLY A 54 9.72 -16.85 -9.31
CA GLY A 54 10.98 -17.61 -9.23
C GLY A 54 11.76 -17.39 -7.94
N LEU A 55 11.09 -16.92 -6.87
CA LEU A 55 11.71 -16.64 -5.57
C LEU A 55 11.35 -17.69 -4.50
N ASP A 56 11.31 -18.96 -4.92
CA ASP A 56 10.93 -20.11 -4.09
C ASP A 56 12.11 -20.76 -3.34
N ASN A 57 13.32 -20.23 -3.51
CA ASN A 57 14.59 -20.80 -3.00
C ASN A 57 14.89 -20.46 -1.53
N VAL A 58 14.04 -19.68 -0.86
CA VAL A 58 14.16 -19.33 0.56
C VAL A 58 13.12 -20.08 1.38
N SER A 59 13.55 -20.70 2.49
CA SER A 59 12.67 -21.41 3.45
C SER A 59 12.98 -20.97 4.88
N ALA A 60 13.09 -19.66 5.09
CA ALA A 60 13.41 -19.07 6.39
C ALA A 60 12.19 -18.91 7.31
N TYR A 61 10.97 -18.91 6.73
CA TYR A 61 9.71 -18.67 7.43
C TYR A 61 8.71 -19.80 7.14
N PRO A 62 7.70 -20.01 8.02
CA PRO A 62 6.72 -21.09 7.83
C PRO A 62 5.95 -21.03 6.53
N ASP A 63 5.65 -19.82 6.04
CA ASP A 63 4.76 -19.61 4.91
C ASP A 63 5.50 -19.08 3.67
N SER A 64 5.14 -19.60 2.50
CA SER A 64 5.78 -19.27 1.22
C SER A 64 5.67 -17.77 0.90
N ILE A 65 4.54 -17.13 1.19
CA ILE A 65 4.40 -15.68 0.98
C ILE A 65 5.43 -14.87 1.78
N ALA A 66 5.73 -15.26 3.01
CA ALA A 66 6.72 -14.59 3.85
C ALA A 66 8.14 -14.79 3.30
N ASN A 67 8.43 -15.98 2.79
CA ASN A 67 9.72 -16.30 2.17
C ASN A 67 9.96 -15.44 0.91
N VAL A 68 8.97 -15.32 0.02
CA VAL A 68 9.05 -14.43 -1.16
C VAL A 68 9.13 -12.97 -0.73
N ALA A 69 8.22 -12.51 0.15
CA ALA A 69 8.17 -11.12 0.59
C ALA A 69 9.44 -10.65 1.31
N SER A 70 10.20 -11.56 1.93
CA SER A 70 11.48 -11.25 2.57
C SER A 70 12.61 -10.92 1.58
N GLN A 71 12.40 -11.16 0.28
CA GLN A 71 13.37 -10.97 -0.79
C GLN A 71 13.06 -9.75 -1.67
N ILE A 72 11.85 -9.17 -1.54
CA ILE A 72 11.38 -8.05 -2.37
C ILE A 72 11.05 -6.82 -1.52
N ALA A 73 11.06 -5.65 -2.14
CA ALA A 73 10.72 -4.39 -1.46
C ALA A 73 9.23 -4.32 -1.09
N GLU A 74 8.37 -4.88 -1.92
CA GLU A 74 6.92 -4.76 -1.86
C GLU A 74 6.32 -5.56 -0.72
N ASP A 75 5.30 -5.02 -0.07
CA ASP A 75 4.31 -5.78 0.68
C ASP A 75 3.39 -6.52 -0.29
N VAL A 76 2.83 -7.65 0.11
CA VAL A 76 2.15 -8.58 -0.79
C VAL A 76 0.80 -8.99 -0.25
N CYS A 77 -0.22 -8.94 -1.11
CA CYS A 77 -1.58 -9.42 -0.85
C CYS A 77 -2.02 -10.33 -2.00
N ILE A 78 -2.43 -11.56 -1.69
CA ILE A 78 -2.93 -12.55 -2.66
C ILE A 78 -4.46 -12.61 -2.58
N ILE A 79 -5.09 -12.47 -3.73
CA ILE A 79 -6.54 -12.47 -3.90
C ILE A 79 -6.94 -13.71 -4.70
N ASP A 80 -7.88 -14.48 -4.17
CA ASP A 80 -8.50 -15.62 -4.85
C ASP A 80 -9.72 -15.12 -5.63
N THR A 81 -9.63 -15.15 -6.94
CA THR A 81 -10.69 -14.69 -7.86
C THR A 81 -11.76 -15.75 -8.10
N SER A 82 -11.51 -17.02 -7.75
CA SER A 82 -12.50 -18.09 -7.80
C SER A 82 -13.47 -18.05 -6.61
N ASP A 83 -13.09 -17.39 -5.49
CA ASP A 83 -13.91 -17.20 -4.29
C ASP A 83 -14.22 -15.70 -4.05
N SER A 84 -15.03 -15.10 -4.90
CA SER A 84 -15.56 -13.73 -4.74
C SER A 84 -14.47 -12.68 -4.52
N ASN A 85 -13.33 -12.79 -5.20
CA ASN A 85 -12.17 -11.90 -5.05
C ASN A 85 -11.72 -11.79 -3.58
N ARG A 86 -11.63 -12.92 -2.89
CA ARG A 86 -11.29 -12.97 -1.46
C ARG A 86 -9.79 -12.75 -1.21
N PHE A 87 -9.47 -11.94 -0.23
CA PHE A 87 -8.11 -11.74 0.26
C PHE A 87 -7.67 -12.97 1.08
N VAL A 88 -6.83 -13.84 0.51
CA VAL A 88 -6.52 -15.15 1.10
C VAL A 88 -5.16 -15.25 1.78
N ALA A 89 -4.19 -14.42 1.39
CA ALA A 89 -2.86 -14.37 2.03
C ALA A 89 -2.28 -12.97 1.97
N GLY A 90 -1.64 -12.52 3.04
CA GLY A 90 -0.94 -11.25 3.10
C GLY A 90 0.37 -11.33 3.86
N CYS A 91 1.38 -10.62 3.36
CA CYS A 91 2.60 -10.26 4.09
C CYS A 91 2.79 -8.75 3.97
N VAL A 92 2.36 -8.00 5.00
CA VAL A 92 2.32 -6.54 5.02
C VAL A 92 3.15 -6.02 6.18
N CYS A 93 4.33 -5.51 5.86
CA CYS A 93 5.33 -5.01 6.81
C CYS A 93 5.34 -3.48 6.90
N SER A 94 4.65 -2.81 6.00
CA SER A 94 4.64 -1.35 5.89
C SER A 94 3.22 -0.81 5.70
N PRO A 95 2.24 -1.15 6.56
CA PRO A 95 0.89 -0.63 6.44
C PRO A 95 0.82 0.86 6.76
N SER A 96 -0.09 1.58 6.08
CA SER A 96 -0.45 2.97 6.39
C SER A 96 -1.90 3.01 6.83
N TYR A 97 -2.13 3.08 8.13
CA TYR A 97 -3.45 3.11 8.79
C TYR A 97 -4.32 1.88 8.45
N TRP A 98 -3.66 0.73 8.33
CA TRP A 98 -4.29 -0.49 7.87
C TRP A 98 -3.81 -1.72 8.67
N ASP A 99 -4.74 -2.56 9.08
CA ASP A 99 -4.48 -3.75 9.88
C ASP A 99 -4.82 -5.01 9.06
N LEU A 100 -3.78 -5.75 8.67
CA LEU A 100 -3.88 -6.98 7.89
C LEU A 100 -4.84 -8.00 8.52
N ASN A 101 -4.77 -8.16 9.85
CA ASN A 101 -5.57 -9.17 10.56
C ASN A 101 -7.08 -8.87 10.56
N LYS A 102 -7.45 -7.60 10.38
CA LYS A 102 -8.86 -7.20 10.23
C LYS A 102 -9.40 -7.39 8.82
N LYS A 103 -8.51 -7.56 7.85
CA LYS A 103 -8.87 -7.59 6.42
C LYS A 103 -8.74 -8.96 5.77
N ILE A 104 -7.89 -9.84 6.33
CA ILE A 104 -7.71 -11.19 5.79
C ILE A 104 -9.03 -11.97 5.79
N GLY A 105 -9.28 -12.72 4.72
CA GLY A 105 -10.50 -13.50 4.54
C GLY A 105 -11.70 -12.67 4.07
N GLN A 106 -11.60 -11.36 3.97
CA GLN A 106 -12.66 -10.51 3.44
C GLN A 106 -12.64 -10.48 1.90
N PRO A 107 -13.80 -10.34 1.25
CA PRO A 107 -13.83 -10.01 -0.17
C PRO A 107 -13.22 -8.61 -0.39
N LEU A 108 -12.63 -8.39 -1.57
CA LEU A 108 -11.84 -7.19 -1.87
C LEU A 108 -12.62 -5.87 -1.66
N TRP A 109 -13.91 -5.86 -1.94
CA TRP A 109 -14.76 -4.69 -1.70
C TRP A 109 -14.86 -4.31 -0.22
N ASN A 110 -14.80 -5.27 0.73
CA ASN A 110 -14.76 -5.02 2.18
C ASN A 110 -13.37 -4.58 2.67
N VAL A 111 -12.31 -4.91 1.95
CA VAL A 111 -10.96 -4.48 2.32
C VAL A 111 -10.83 -2.96 2.25
N HIS A 112 -11.56 -2.32 1.33
CA HIS A 112 -11.55 -0.86 1.12
C HIS A 112 -12.64 -0.09 1.86
N GLU A 113 -13.40 -0.73 2.74
CA GLU A 113 -14.58 -0.16 3.44
C GLU A 113 -14.26 1.07 4.33
N ALA A 114 -13.00 1.37 4.61
CA ALA A 114 -12.59 2.54 5.38
C ALA A 114 -12.74 3.88 4.62
N VAL A 115 -13.10 3.86 3.33
CA VAL A 115 -13.33 5.07 2.52
C VAL A 115 -14.78 5.06 2.07
N ASP A 116 -15.67 5.66 2.88
CA ASP A 116 -17.07 5.83 2.54
C ASP A 116 -17.24 6.53 1.19
N GLY A 117 -18.17 6.04 0.37
CA GLY A 117 -18.43 6.55 -0.98
C GLY A 117 -17.59 5.91 -2.11
N LEU A 118 -16.45 5.29 -1.81
CA LEU A 118 -15.66 4.59 -2.84
C LEU A 118 -16.33 3.28 -3.29
N ASN A 119 -16.98 2.59 -2.36
CA ASN A 119 -17.54 1.26 -2.58
C ASN A 119 -18.80 1.23 -3.45
N SER A 120 -19.67 2.23 -3.37
CA SER A 120 -20.91 2.24 -4.16
C SER A 120 -20.67 2.47 -5.66
N PHE A 121 -19.57 3.15 -6.00
CA PHE A 121 -19.24 3.47 -7.39
C PHE A 121 -18.18 2.53 -7.99
N LEU A 122 -17.37 1.89 -7.16
CA LEU A 122 -16.22 1.08 -7.59
C LEU A 122 -16.46 -0.43 -7.56
N GLY A 123 -17.42 -0.94 -6.75
CA GLY A 123 -17.58 -2.38 -6.51
C GLY A 123 -17.72 -3.19 -7.81
N GLU A 124 -18.74 -2.91 -8.62
CA GLU A 124 -18.94 -3.60 -9.90
C GLU A 124 -17.83 -3.33 -10.93
N ASN A 125 -17.24 -2.15 -10.91
CA ASN A 125 -16.14 -1.77 -11.80
C ASN A 125 -14.84 -2.48 -11.39
N ILE A 126 -14.58 -2.67 -10.11
CA ILE A 126 -13.43 -3.43 -9.59
C ILE A 126 -13.54 -4.89 -10.01
N ASP A 127 -14.69 -5.53 -9.80
CA ASP A 127 -14.91 -6.93 -10.17
C ASP A 127 -14.76 -7.16 -11.67
N ARG A 128 -15.32 -6.27 -12.49
CA ARG A 128 -15.15 -6.30 -13.94
C ARG A 128 -13.69 -6.11 -14.37
N PHE A 129 -12.98 -5.19 -13.73
CA PHE A 129 -11.56 -4.96 -13.98
C PHE A 129 -10.73 -6.19 -13.62
N ILE A 130 -10.95 -6.76 -12.43
CA ILE A 130 -10.26 -7.97 -11.95
C ILE A 130 -10.49 -9.14 -12.89
N THR A 131 -11.73 -9.36 -13.31
CA THR A 131 -12.08 -10.43 -14.25
C THR A 131 -11.38 -10.26 -15.60
N GLY A 132 -11.21 -9.01 -16.05
CA GLY A 132 -10.54 -8.65 -17.31
C GLY A 132 -9.01 -8.70 -17.27
N LEU A 133 -8.40 -8.88 -16.10
CA LEU A 133 -6.93 -8.91 -15.99
C LEU A 133 -6.33 -10.10 -16.75
N THR A 134 -5.38 -9.81 -17.62
CA THR A 134 -4.63 -10.82 -18.37
C THR A 134 -3.44 -11.33 -17.57
N TYR A 135 -3.20 -12.64 -17.64
CA TYR A 135 -2.03 -13.29 -17.02
C TYR A 135 -0.71 -12.59 -17.40
N GLY A 136 0.11 -12.29 -16.40
CA GLY A 136 1.42 -11.70 -16.57
C GLY A 136 1.43 -10.26 -17.11
N ARG A 137 0.29 -9.54 -17.09
CA ARG A 137 0.20 -8.13 -17.48
C ARG A 137 -0.16 -7.27 -16.27
N PRO A 138 0.82 -6.71 -15.58
CA PRO A 138 0.56 -5.91 -14.40
C PRO A 138 0.03 -4.51 -14.75
N PHE A 139 -0.75 -3.98 -13.82
CA PHE A 139 -1.18 -2.59 -13.79
C PHE A 139 -0.60 -1.94 -12.54
N GLN A 140 -0.40 -0.62 -12.57
CA GLN A 140 0.10 0.15 -11.45
C GLN A 140 -0.67 1.44 -11.24
N ARG A 141 -0.66 1.92 -10.00
CA ARG A 141 -1.02 3.29 -9.62
C ARG A 141 -0.06 3.79 -8.53
N GLU A 142 -0.03 5.09 -8.33
CA GLU A 142 0.61 5.70 -7.17
C GLU A 142 -0.46 6.20 -6.21
N ASN A 143 -0.28 5.91 -4.94
CA ASN A 143 -1.03 6.47 -3.83
C ASN A 143 -0.09 7.34 -2.99
N TRP A 144 -0.63 8.18 -2.10
CA TRP A 144 0.19 9.02 -1.24
C TRP A 144 -0.48 9.33 0.09
N PHE A 145 0.35 9.51 1.10
CA PHE A 145 -0.01 9.97 2.44
C PHE A 145 1.01 10.97 2.95
N ILE A 146 0.66 11.71 4.01
CA ILE A 146 1.60 12.55 4.75
C ILE A 146 1.76 11.94 6.16
N HIS A 147 3.00 11.64 6.53
CA HIS A 147 3.37 11.11 7.84
C HIS A 147 4.30 12.04 8.59
N GLY A 148 4.23 12.05 9.92
CA GLY A 148 5.11 12.81 10.79
C GLY A 148 6.51 12.19 10.94
N ASP A 149 6.71 10.98 10.44
CA ASP A 149 7.98 10.25 10.51
C ASP A 149 8.19 9.33 9.30
N THR A 150 9.29 8.58 9.30
CA THR A 150 9.60 7.57 8.28
C THR A 150 9.33 6.14 8.75
N LYS A 151 8.61 5.96 9.85
CA LYS A 151 8.20 4.63 10.26
C LYS A 151 7.32 4.02 9.18
N ARG A 152 7.61 2.78 8.86
CA ARG A 152 6.90 2.10 7.79
C ARG A 152 5.58 1.47 8.24
N MET A 153 5.45 1.16 9.54
CA MET A 153 4.31 0.44 10.08
C MET A 153 3.44 1.34 10.95
N HIS A 154 2.28 1.73 10.42
CA HIS A 154 1.23 2.45 11.12
C HIS A 154 -0.08 1.67 10.99
N LEU A 155 -0.58 1.10 12.11
CA LEU A 155 -1.85 0.33 12.13
C LEU A 155 -3.08 1.23 12.33
N SER A 156 -2.87 2.47 12.79
CA SER A 156 -3.90 3.49 13.00
C SER A 156 -3.37 4.87 12.62
N PRO A 157 -4.26 5.85 12.33
CA PRO A 157 -3.86 7.22 12.09
C PRO A 157 -3.04 7.80 13.25
N GLU A 158 -2.10 8.69 12.92
CA GLU A 158 -1.31 9.45 13.88
C GLU A 158 -2.19 10.58 14.43
N GLU A 159 -2.68 10.42 15.67
CA GLU A 159 -3.60 11.39 16.30
C GLU A 159 -2.90 12.67 16.77
N ASP A 160 -1.63 12.56 17.23
CA ASP A 160 -0.84 13.67 17.74
C ASP A 160 0.56 13.70 17.12
N LEU A 161 0.71 14.53 16.09
CA LEU A 161 2.04 14.87 15.58
C LEU A 161 2.61 16.00 16.47
N ASN A 162 3.64 15.64 17.24
CA ASN A 162 4.36 16.60 18.12
C ASN A 162 5.47 17.36 17.40
N ASN A 163 5.65 17.10 16.10
CA ASN A 163 6.67 17.75 15.27
C ASN A 163 6.04 18.67 14.23
N GLU A 164 6.80 19.66 13.79
CA GLU A 164 6.37 20.62 12.77
C GLU A 164 6.36 20.01 11.36
N PRO A 165 5.50 20.50 10.45
CA PRO A 165 5.42 20.02 9.08
C PRO A 165 6.73 20.05 8.29
N THR A 166 7.67 20.91 8.66
CA THR A 166 9.03 20.96 8.09
C THR A 166 9.81 19.66 8.26
N SER A 167 9.44 18.83 9.24
CA SER A 167 10.04 17.52 9.51
C SER A 167 9.17 16.34 9.04
N TRP A 168 8.05 16.61 8.40
CA TRP A 168 7.15 15.56 7.91
C TRP A 168 7.61 15.00 6.56
N PHE A 169 6.96 13.91 6.15
CA PHE A 169 7.30 13.17 4.94
C PHE A 169 6.07 12.92 4.08
N ILE A 170 6.24 13.05 2.77
CA ILE A 170 5.32 12.48 1.79
C ILE A 170 5.69 11.00 1.66
N ARG A 171 4.77 10.13 2.02
CA ARG A 171 4.84 8.70 1.73
C ARG A 171 4.11 8.45 0.43
N THR A 172 4.80 8.01 -0.60
CA THR A 172 4.17 7.51 -1.83
C THR A 172 4.15 5.99 -1.79
N GLU A 173 3.13 5.39 -2.36
CA GLU A 173 2.96 3.95 -2.46
C GLU A 173 2.75 3.57 -3.91
N ARG A 174 3.76 2.95 -4.52
CA ARG A 174 3.56 2.30 -5.80
C ARG A 174 2.79 1.03 -5.56
N GLU A 175 1.56 1.01 -6.00
CA GLU A 175 0.67 -0.14 -5.91
C GLU A 175 0.59 -0.82 -7.27
N THR A 176 0.67 -2.15 -7.29
CA THR A 176 0.50 -2.92 -8.53
C THR A 176 -0.50 -4.03 -8.37
N LEU A 177 -1.10 -4.46 -9.47
CA LEU A 177 -2.02 -5.57 -9.54
C LEU A 177 -1.66 -6.44 -10.73
N CYS A 178 -1.41 -7.73 -10.51
CA CYS A 178 -1.01 -8.68 -11.55
C CYS A 178 -1.73 -10.02 -11.39
N ARG A 179 -2.33 -10.53 -12.46
CA ARG A 179 -2.82 -11.92 -12.50
C ARG A 179 -1.63 -12.87 -12.69
N ILE A 180 -1.42 -13.74 -11.73
CA ILE A 180 -0.31 -14.71 -11.68
C ILE A 180 -0.77 -16.16 -11.93
N HIS A 181 -2.07 -16.40 -11.87
CA HIS A 181 -2.73 -17.69 -12.11
C HIS A 181 -4.17 -17.44 -12.57
N GLU A 182 -4.85 -18.44 -13.14
CA GLU A 182 -6.26 -18.31 -13.51
C GLU A 182 -7.14 -17.87 -12.34
N ASP A 183 -6.86 -18.39 -11.13
CA ASP A 183 -7.60 -18.12 -9.90
C ASP A 183 -6.95 -17.05 -8.99
N PHE A 184 -5.71 -16.60 -9.25
CA PHE A 184 -4.99 -15.75 -8.31
C PHE A 184 -4.45 -14.47 -8.94
N ILE A 185 -4.69 -13.39 -8.19
CA ILE A 185 -4.11 -12.07 -8.45
C ILE A 185 -3.25 -11.68 -7.25
N VAL A 186 -2.16 -10.99 -7.52
CA VAL A 186 -1.31 -10.38 -6.49
C VAL A 186 -1.42 -8.87 -6.57
N PHE A 187 -1.72 -8.26 -5.42
CA PHE A 187 -1.61 -6.84 -5.18
C PHE A 187 -0.31 -6.58 -4.39
N THR A 188 0.50 -5.65 -4.86
CA THR A 188 1.76 -5.30 -4.19
C THR A 188 1.79 -3.81 -3.84
N ILE A 189 2.48 -3.46 -2.75
CA ILE A 189 2.61 -2.10 -2.25
C ILE A 189 4.08 -1.82 -1.94
N ASN A 190 4.66 -0.79 -2.59
CA ASN A 190 6.05 -0.37 -2.36
C ASN A 190 6.09 1.06 -1.83
N PRO A 191 6.10 1.27 -0.50
CA PRO A 191 6.12 2.61 0.08
C PRO A 191 7.52 3.24 0.00
N ARG A 192 7.54 4.53 -0.36
CA ARG A 192 8.71 5.39 -0.42
C ARG A 192 8.47 6.65 0.40
N PHE A 193 9.52 7.28 0.91
CA PHE A 193 9.42 8.48 1.73
C PHE A 193 10.28 9.59 1.14
N VAL A 194 9.69 10.78 1.04
CA VAL A 194 10.37 12.01 0.61
C VAL A 194 10.06 13.10 1.65
N PRO A 195 11.04 13.89 2.11
CA PRO A 195 10.76 15.01 3.00
C PRO A 195 9.72 15.97 2.42
N LEU A 196 8.71 16.34 3.23
CA LEU A 196 7.61 17.20 2.77
C LEU A 196 8.09 18.57 2.26
N ASN A 197 9.12 19.12 2.88
CA ASN A 197 9.65 20.43 2.50
C ASN A 197 10.17 20.48 1.05
N LEU A 198 10.56 19.33 0.46
CA LEU A 198 10.98 19.28 -0.94
C LEU A 198 9.86 19.67 -1.91
N ILE A 199 8.59 19.59 -1.52
CA ILE A 199 7.48 20.02 -2.38
C ILE A 199 7.55 21.51 -2.71
N LEU A 200 8.21 22.30 -1.87
CA LEU A 200 8.36 23.74 -2.08
C LEU A 200 9.22 24.06 -3.31
N ASP A 201 10.10 23.14 -3.71
CA ASP A 201 10.95 23.27 -4.90
C ASP A 201 10.18 22.90 -6.20
N TYR A 202 8.93 22.45 -6.08
CA TYR A 202 8.09 22.00 -7.20
C TYR A 202 6.72 22.71 -7.19
N PRO A 203 6.61 23.93 -7.75
CA PRO A 203 5.39 24.76 -7.69
C PRO A 203 4.12 24.06 -8.21
N GLU A 204 4.23 23.25 -9.25
CA GLU A 204 3.08 22.51 -9.80
C GLU A 204 2.58 21.43 -8.83
N ALA A 205 3.49 20.70 -8.19
CA ALA A 205 3.14 19.69 -7.19
C ALA A 205 2.55 20.33 -5.94
N LEU A 206 3.12 21.47 -5.49
CA LEU A 206 2.62 22.26 -4.37
C LEU A 206 1.19 22.74 -4.63
N ASN A 207 0.92 23.32 -5.80
CA ASN A 207 -0.42 23.79 -6.17
C ASN A 207 -1.42 22.63 -6.32
N SER A 208 -0.98 21.50 -6.87
CA SER A 208 -1.80 20.29 -6.97
C SER A 208 -2.18 19.77 -5.59
N LEU A 209 -1.23 19.67 -4.65
CA LEU A 209 -1.49 19.24 -3.28
C LEU A 209 -2.47 20.18 -2.59
N LYS A 210 -2.29 21.49 -2.68
CA LYS A 210 -3.22 22.48 -2.13
C LYS A 210 -4.64 22.33 -2.67
N THR A 211 -4.76 22.09 -3.98
CA THR A 211 -6.05 21.90 -4.65
C THR A 211 -6.75 20.66 -4.13
N VAL A 212 -6.02 19.54 -3.98
CA VAL A 212 -6.56 18.29 -3.46
C VAL A 212 -7.02 18.47 -2.01
N LEU A 213 -6.20 19.07 -1.14
CA LEU A 213 -6.56 19.29 0.27
C LEU A 213 -7.81 20.18 0.44
N LYS A 214 -8.01 21.18 -0.41
CA LYS A 214 -9.23 22.01 -0.39
C LYS A 214 -10.51 21.23 -0.68
N GLY A 215 -10.39 20.10 -1.35
CA GLY A 215 -11.54 19.23 -1.68
C GLY A 215 -11.80 18.14 -0.65
N PHE A 216 -11.02 18.03 0.42
CA PHE A 216 -11.19 16.98 1.43
C PHE A 216 -12.51 17.13 2.18
N THR A 217 -13.26 16.03 2.29
CA THR A 217 -14.41 15.88 3.17
C THR A 217 -13.97 15.72 4.63
N GLU A 218 -14.92 15.81 5.57
CA GLU A 218 -14.62 15.56 6.99
C GLU A 218 -14.15 14.13 7.26
N GLU A 219 -14.66 13.16 6.52
CA GLU A 219 -14.25 11.76 6.61
C GLU A 219 -12.81 11.60 6.14
N GLU A 220 -12.45 12.23 5.01
CA GLU A 220 -11.08 12.23 4.49
C GLU A 220 -10.10 12.93 5.44
N ILE A 221 -10.51 14.05 6.07
CA ILE A 221 -9.71 14.74 7.10
C ILE A 221 -9.50 13.81 8.31
N THR A 222 -10.54 13.11 8.74
CA THR A 222 -10.44 12.15 9.85
C THR A 222 -9.50 11.00 9.52
N TYR A 223 -9.64 10.42 8.33
CA TYR A 223 -8.76 9.35 7.83
C TYR A 223 -7.31 9.83 7.66
N PHE A 224 -7.11 11.07 7.24
CA PHE A 224 -5.78 11.70 7.09
C PHE A 224 -5.03 11.85 8.42
N GLY A 225 -5.70 11.80 9.57
CA GLY A 225 -5.14 11.94 10.91
C GLY A 225 -5.75 13.11 11.70
N GLY A 226 -6.92 13.59 11.27
CA GLY A 226 -7.73 14.56 11.99
C GLY A 226 -7.43 16.03 11.68
N ARG A 227 -8.33 16.89 12.17
CA ARG A 227 -8.34 18.34 11.89
C ARG A 227 -7.05 19.05 12.29
N LYS A 228 -6.39 18.63 13.38
CA LYS A 228 -5.14 19.26 13.86
C LYS A 228 -4.01 19.09 12.84
N LYS A 229 -3.76 17.84 12.41
CA LYS A 229 -2.76 17.52 11.37
C LYS A 229 -3.08 18.22 10.07
N PHE A 230 -4.34 18.21 9.65
CA PHE A 230 -4.79 18.87 8.44
C PHE A 230 -4.53 20.38 8.47
N ALA A 231 -4.89 21.06 9.57
CA ALA A 231 -4.65 22.50 9.75
C ALA A 231 -3.15 22.84 9.77
N GLN A 232 -2.32 22.03 10.42
CA GLN A 232 -0.87 22.24 10.42
C GLN A 232 -0.29 22.14 9.00
N LEU A 233 -0.72 21.14 8.21
CA LEU A 233 -0.28 20.97 6.83
C LEU A 233 -0.71 22.14 5.95
N THR A 234 -1.98 22.53 5.99
CA THR A 234 -2.52 23.63 5.16
C THR A 234 -1.84 24.96 5.48
N ASN A 235 -1.65 25.27 6.75
CA ASN A 235 -0.92 26.48 7.17
C ASN A 235 0.55 26.45 6.69
N PHE A 236 1.21 25.31 6.79
CA PHE A 236 2.58 25.16 6.27
C PHE A 236 2.67 25.44 4.78
N LEU A 237 1.78 24.88 3.99
CA LEU A 237 1.75 25.05 2.55
C LEU A 237 1.38 26.48 2.13
N GLU A 238 0.48 27.16 2.86
CA GLU A 238 0.09 28.54 2.60
C GLU A 238 1.22 29.53 2.91
N ASN A 239 1.85 29.40 4.07
CA ASN A 239 2.91 30.32 4.52
C ASN A 239 4.18 30.23 3.66
N ASN A 240 4.44 29.12 2.99
CA ASN A 240 5.61 28.92 2.14
C ASN A 240 5.34 29.14 0.64
N SER A 241 4.15 29.61 0.26
CA SER A 241 3.78 29.86 -1.14
C SER A 241 4.08 31.26 -1.65
N THR A 242 4.50 32.17 -0.77
CA THR A 242 4.67 33.60 -1.07
C THR A 242 6.09 33.96 -1.55
N ASN A 243 6.98 32.98 -1.71
CA ASN A 243 8.38 33.19 -2.11
C ASN A 243 8.70 32.68 -3.52
N SER A 244 7.71 32.62 -4.41
CA SER A 244 7.91 32.19 -5.82
C SER A 244 7.48 33.25 -6.79
#